data_47bde3f1e60be3fb01fa41a61f47a9a5
#
_entry.id   47bde3f1e60be3fb01fa41a61f47a9a5
#
_cell.length_a   1.000
_cell.length_b   1.000
_cell.length_c   1.000
_cell.angle_alpha   90.00
_cell.angle_beta   90.00
_cell.angle_gamma   90.00
#
_symmetry.space_group_name_H-M   'P 1'
#
loop_
_entity.id
_entity.type
_entity.pdbx_description
1 polymer ?
#
loop_
_entity_poly.entity_id
_entity_poly.type
_entity_poly.pdbx_seq_one_letter_code
_entity_poly.pdbx_strand_id
1 'polypeptide(L)'
;GLGDVYKRQIVPAVVKRVKEGIRRGEQILFTRDTHGADYLETQEGKHLPVPHCIRGTWGWELIDQLRPYAEGRTVLDKPTFGSSQLGRLLQAENEGTPVERVTLIGLCTDICVISNALLVKAFLPEAEVAVDAACCAGVTPESHRTALAAMGPCQIAVEHEA
;
A
#
# COMPACT_ATOMS: atom_id res chain seq x y z
N GLY A 1 -5.72 11.90 -0.47
CA GLY A 1 -5.61 10.97 -1.44
C GLY A 1 -5.10 11.41 -2.79
N LEU A 2 -5.71 10.86 -3.80
CA LEU A 2 -5.35 11.12 -5.20
C LEU A 2 -5.86 12.45 -5.75
N GLY A 3 -6.36 13.36 -4.89
CA GLY A 3 -6.70 14.72 -5.31
C GLY A 3 -5.50 15.52 -5.81
N ASP A 4 -4.32 15.14 -5.38
CA ASP A 4 -3.07 15.79 -5.74
C ASP A 4 -2.62 15.33 -7.14
N VAL A 5 -2.34 16.28 -8.03
CA VAL A 5 -1.87 16.02 -9.39
C VAL A 5 -0.58 15.20 -9.38
N TYR A 6 0.33 15.50 -8.45
CA TYR A 6 1.59 14.77 -8.30
C TYR A 6 1.36 13.27 -8.02
N LYS A 7 0.46 12.95 -7.10
CA LYS A 7 0.17 11.56 -6.74
C LYS A 7 -0.53 10.80 -7.88
N ARG A 8 -1.34 11.50 -8.67
CA ARG A 8 -2.02 10.90 -9.83
C ARG A 8 -1.07 10.45 -10.93
N GLN A 9 0.13 11.03 -10.97
CA GLN A 9 1.12 10.69 -12.01
C GLN A 9 1.54 9.23 -11.99
N ILE A 10 1.40 8.54 -10.85
CA ILE A 10 1.77 7.13 -10.75
C ILE A 10 0.70 6.17 -11.28
N VAL A 11 -0.54 6.62 -11.50
CA VAL A 11 -1.65 5.73 -11.86
C VAL A 11 -1.35 4.88 -13.08
N PRO A 12 -0.83 5.41 -14.20
CA PRO A 12 -0.49 4.55 -15.34
C PRO A 12 0.53 3.47 -15.01
N ALA A 13 1.56 3.79 -14.24
CA ALA A 13 2.59 2.83 -13.81
C ALA A 13 2.00 1.75 -12.91
N VAL A 14 1.12 2.13 -11.97
CA VAL A 14 0.44 1.20 -11.07
C VAL A 14 -0.43 0.23 -11.87
N VAL A 15 -1.24 0.75 -12.79
CA VAL A 15 -2.10 -0.10 -13.63
C VAL A 15 -1.26 -1.08 -14.46
N LYS A 16 -0.19 -0.60 -15.06
CA LYS A 16 0.74 -1.43 -15.82
C LYS A 16 1.33 -2.55 -14.96
N ARG A 17 1.77 -2.20 -13.76
CA ARG A 17 2.37 -3.18 -12.83
C ARG A 17 1.36 -4.24 -12.39
N VAL A 18 0.12 -3.84 -12.10
CA VAL A 18 -0.96 -4.77 -11.76
C VAL A 18 -1.24 -5.74 -12.90
N LYS A 19 -1.39 -5.22 -14.12
CA LYS A 19 -1.59 -6.06 -15.32
C LYS A 19 -0.47 -7.05 -15.51
N GLU A 20 0.76 -6.60 -15.35
CA GLU A 20 1.94 -7.45 -15.48
C GLU A 20 1.98 -8.55 -14.42
N GLY A 21 1.64 -8.20 -13.16
CA GLY A 21 1.55 -9.18 -12.08
C GLY A 21 0.51 -10.26 -12.38
N ILE A 22 -0.66 -9.86 -12.85
CA ILE A 22 -1.72 -10.81 -13.22
C ILE A 22 -1.22 -11.72 -14.36
N ARG A 23 -0.58 -11.17 -15.38
CA ARG A 23 -0.04 -11.94 -16.50
C ARG A 23 1.00 -12.97 -16.06
N ARG A 24 1.79 -12.64 -15.03
CA ARG A 24 2.81 -13.52 -14.48
C ARG A 24 2.26 -14.53 -13.46
N GLY A 25 0.98 -14.47 -13.14
CA GLY A 25 0.38 -15.33 -12.13
C GLY A 25 0.65 -14.91 -10.70
N GLU A 26 1.09 -13.67 -10.48
CA GLU A 26 1.26 -13.12 -9.13
C GLU A 26 -0.10 -12.95 -8.45
N GLN A 27 -0.14 -13.18 -7.14
CA GLN A 27 -1.32 -12.85 -6.33
C GLN A 27 -1.36 -11.35 -6.12
N ILE A 28 -2.52 -10.75 -6.38
CA ILE A 28 -2.72 -9.31 -6.21
C ILE A 28 -3.67 -9.10 -5.04
N LEU A 29 -3.21 -8.32 -4.06
CA LEU A 29 -3.99 -7.91 -2.90
C LEU A 29 -4.12 -6.38 -2.90
N PHE A 30 -5.29 -5.90 -2.53
CA PHE A 30 -5.53 -4.46 -2.39
C PHE A 30 -5.76 -4.12 -0.93
N THR A 31 -5.27 -2.98 -0.51
CA THR A 31 -5.62 -2.38 0.77
C THR A 31 -6.19 -1.00 0.52
N ARG A 32 -7.16 -0.60 1.34
CA ARG A 32 -7.68 0.76 1.28
C ARG A 32 -7.90 1.31 2.67
N ASP A 33 -7.57 2.57 2.85
CA ASP A 33 -7.83 3.26 4.09
C ASP A 33 -9.32 3.31 4.36
N THR A 34 -9.71 3.03 5.58
CA THR A 34 -11.11 2.95 5.96
C THR A 34 -11.30 3.59 7.32
N HIS A 35 -12.01 4.70 7.35
CA HIS A 35 -12.32 5.43 8.57
C HIS A 35 -13.83 5.45 8.80
N GLY A 36 -14.23 5.58 10.06
CA GLY A 36 -15.62 5.76 10.45
C GLY A 36 -16.01 7.23 10.52
N ALA A 37 -17.27 7.47 10.80
CA ALA A 37 -17.80 8.84 10.99
C ALA A 37 -17.16 9.55 12.18
N ASP A 38 -16.56 8.79 13.11
CA ASP A 38 -15.87 9.28 14.30
C ASP A 38 -14.39 9.64 14.05
N TYR A 39 -13.97 9.72 12.80
CA TYR A 39 -12.57 9.94 12.43
C TYR A 39 -11.90 11.08 13.21
N LEU A 40 -12.59 12.22 13.38
CA LEU A 40 -12.03 13.38 14.08
C LEU A 40 -11.78 13.13 15.58
N GLU A 41 -12.38 12.11 16.13
CA GLU A 41 -12.21 11.71 17.53
C GLU A 41 -11.04 10.75 17.73
N THR A 42 -10.52 10.19 16.65
CA THR A 42 -9.38 9.26 16.68
C THR A 42 -8.06 10.01 16.85
N GLN A 43 -7.02 9.30 17.26
CA GLN A 43 -5.67 9.88 17.34
C GLN A 43 -5.21 10.40 15.98
N GLU A 44 -5.44 9.63 14.91
CA GLU A 44 -5.10 10.08 13.57
C GLU A 44 -5.83 11.36 13.20
N GLY A 45 -7.14 11.41 13.47
CA GLY A 45 -7.96 12.59 13.17
C GLY A 45 -7.58 13.83 13.97
N LYS A 46 -7.05 13.65 15.18
CA LYS A 46 -6.54 14.78 15.99
C LYS A 46 -5.25 15.36 15.41
N HIS A 47 -4.41 14.54 14.80
CA HIS A 47 -3.17 14.97 14.15
C HIS A 47 -3.40 15.49 12.74
N LEU A 48 -4.35 14.93 12.02
CA LEU A 48 -4.75 15.34 10.67
C LEU A 48 -6.26 15.52 10.63
N PRO A 49 -6.79 16.70 11.01
CA PRO A 49 -8.23 16.92 11.14
C PRO A 49 -8.93 17.13 9.79
N VAL A 50 -8.68 16.23 8.86
CA VAL A 50 -9.28 16.22 7.52
C VAL A 50 -9.96 14.88 7.29
N PRO A 51 -11.29 14.79 7.46
CA PRO A 51 -12.02 13.55 7.18
C PRO A 51 -11.75 13.07 5.76
N HIS A 52 -11.40 11.81 5.62
CA HIS A 52 -11.10 11.19 4.34
C HIS A 52 -11.33 9.68 4.43
N CYS A 53 -11.51 9.04 3.31
CA CYS A 53 -11.70 7.59 3.21
C CYS A 53 -12.76 7.07 4.19
N ILE A 54 -13.82 7.83 4.38
CA ILE A 54 -14.94 7.41 5.24
C ILE A 54 -15.69 6.28 4.54
N ARG A 55 -15.86 5.16 5.24
CA ARG A 55 -16.52 3.97 4.72
C ARG A 55 -17.85 4.31 4.06
N GLY A 56 -18.06 3.78 2.86
CA GLY A 56 -19.29 3.98 2.09
C GLY A 56 -19.33 5.24 1.26
N THR A 57 -18.30 6.10 1.33
CA THR A 57 -18.21 7.30 0.50
C THR A 57 -17.42 7.03 -0.77
N TRP A 58 -17.58 7.91 -1.77
CA TRP A 58 -16.80 7.81 -3.00
C TRP A 58 -15.28 7.85 -2.74
N GLY A 59 -14.83 8.67 -1.80
CA GLY A 59 -13.40 8.81 -1.48
C GLY A 59 -12.78 7.58 -0.80
N TRP A 60 -13.59 6.65 -0.35
CA TRP A 60 -13.15 5.37 0.22
C TRP A 60 -12.96 4.29 -0.85
N GLU A 61 -13.67 4.38 -1.96
CA GLU A 61 -13.60 3.38 -3.02
C GLU A 61 -12.23 3.36 -3.70
N LEU A 62 -11.88 2.21 -4.26
CA LEU A 62 -10.72 2.12 -5.15
C LEU A 62 -10.94 3.01 -6.36
N ILE A 63 -9.87 3.56 -6.90
CA ILE A 63 -9.96 4.39 -8.10
C ILE A 63 -10.50 3.56 -9.28
N ASP A 64 -11.19 4.24 -10.21
CA ASP A 64 -11.84 3.58 -11.34
C ASP A 64 -10.87 2.74 -12.17
N GLN A 65 -9.62 3.20 -12.32
CA GLN A 65 -8.60 2.51 -13.10
C GLN A 65 -8.16 1.16 -12.47
N LEU A 66 -8.34 0.97 -11.16
CA LEU A 66 -7.97 -0.27 -10.47
C LEU A 66 -9.16 -1.15 -10.13
N ARG A 67 -10.36 -0.57 -10.08
CA ARG A 67 -11.57 -1.30 -9.68
C ARG A 67 -11.80 -2.60 -10.46
N PRO A 68 -11.61 -2.64 -11.80
CA PRO A 68 -11.79 -3.89 -12.55
C PRO A 68 -10.84 -5.01 -12.11
N TYR A 69 -9.65 -4.67 -11.64
CA TYR A 69 -8.65 -5.66 -11.22
C TYR A 69 -8.87 -6.16 -9.79
N ALA A 70 -9.71 -5.49 -9.02
CA ALA A 70 -10.06 -5.90 -7.66
C ALA A 70 -11.18 -6.94 -7.62
N GLU A 71 -11.95 -7.06 -8.70
CA GLU A 71 -13.04 -8.01 -8.79
C GLU A 71 -12.53 -9.44 -8.63
N GLY A 72 -13.11 -10.17 -7.67
CA GLY A 72 -12.68 -11.55 -7.36
C GLY A 72 -11.35 -11.63 -6.59
N ARG A 73 -10.76 -10.51 -6.20
CA ARG A 73 -9.52 -10.46 -5.41
C ARG A 73 -9.76 -9.90 -4.03
N THR A 74 -8.81 -10.12 -3.14
CA THR A 74 -8.89 -9.65 -1.77
C THR A 74 -8.68 -8.14 -1.70
N VAL A 75 -9.60 -7.45 -1.05
CA VAL A 75 -9.49 -6.03 -0.69
C VAL A 75 -9.59 -5.94 0.83
N LEU A 76 -8.53 -5.47 1.46
CA LEU A 76 -8.47 -5.31 2.92
C LEU A 76 -8.77 -3.86 3.29
N ASP A 77 -9.79 -3.66 4.10
CA ASP A 77 -10.09 -2.36 4.69
C ASP A 77 -9.21 -2.18 5.93
N LYS A 78 -8.38 -1.14 5.93
CA LYS A 78 -7.46 -0.91 7.03
C LYS A 78 -7.75 0.41 7.73
N PRO A 79 -7.94 0.38 9.06
CA PRO A 79 -8.21 1.59 9.83
C PRO A 79 -6.95 2.34 10.25
N THR A 80 -5.78 1.77 9.96
CA THR A 80 -4.47 2.29 10.37
C THR A 80 -3.50 2.28 9.19
N PHE A 81 -2.36 2.95 9.31
CA PHE A 81 -1.39 3.05 8.23
C PHE A 81 -0.87 1.68 7.80
N GLY A 82 -0.33 0.91 8.74
CA GLY A 82 0.02 -0.48 8.52
C GLY A 82 -1.18 -1.39 8.80
N SER A 83 -1.32 -2.46 8.04
CA SER A 83 -2.40 -3.43 8.21
C SER A 83 -1.89 -4.70 8.89
N SER A 84 -2.21 -4.87 10.17
CA SER A 84 -1.92 -6.11 10.87
C SER A 84 -2.67 -7.30 10.26
N GLN A 85 -3.85 -7.05 9.70
CA GLN A 85 -4.62 -8.08 8.99
C GLN A 85 -3.86 -8.59 7.76
N LEU A 86 -3.22 -7.69 6.99
CA LEU A 86 -2.39 -8.08 5.86
C LEU A 86 -1.24 -8.99 6.33
N GLY A 87 -0.55 -8.58 7.39
CA GLY A 87 0.54 -9.38 7.94
C GLY A 87 0.10 -10.79 8.33
N ARG A 88 -1.00 -10.90 9.05
CA ARG A 88 -1.55 -12.20 9.47
C ARG A 88 -2.01 -13.06 8.29
N LEU A 89 -2.63 -12.44 7.28
CA LEU A 89 -3.06 -13.14 6.07
C LEU A 89 -1.86 -13.75 5.35
N LEU A 90 -0.82 -12.95 5.12
CA LEU A 90 0.40 -13.41 4.45
C LEU A 90 1.12 -14.49 5.27
N GLN A 91 1.16 -14.35 6.58
CA GLN A 91 1.75 -15.35 7.45
C GLN A 91 1.02 -16.70 7.34
N ALA A 92 -0.30 -16.66 7.32
CA ALA A 92 -1.11 -17.88 7.16
C ALA A 92 -0.89 -18.54 5.79
N GLU A 93 -0.83 -17.75 4.72
CA GLU A 93 -0.52 -18.28 3.39
C GLU A 93 0.87 -18.89 3.33
N ASN A 94 1.84 -18.26 3.99
CA ASN A 94 3.23 -18.75 4.05
C ASN A 94 3.35 -20.10 4.72
N GLU A 95 2.48 -20.41 5.66
CA GLU A 95 2.44 -21.74 6.31
C GLU A 95 2.04 -22.84 5.33
N GLY A 96 1.16 -22.56 4.38
CA GLY A 96 0.74 -23.50 3.35
C GLY A 96 1.74 -23.62 2.21
N THR A 97 2.08 -22.49 1.61
CA THR A 97 3.07 -22.41 0.51
C THR A 97 3.98 -21.22 0.80
N PRO A 98 5.30 -21.41 0.87
CA PRO A 98 6.21 -20.33 1.20
C PRO A 98 6.03 -19.12 0.29
N VAL A 99 5.88 -17.96 0.90
CA VAL A 99 5.85 -16.68 0.19
C VAL A 99 7.29 -16.24 -0.02
N GLU A 100 7.72 -16.21 -1.26
CA GLU A 100 9.11 -15.87 -1.60
C GLU A 100 9.34 -14.37 -1.67
N ARG A 101 8.35 -13.62 -2.17
CA ARG A 101 8.49 -12.20 -2.41
C ARG A 101 7.16 -11.47 -2.25
N VAL A 102 7.21 -10.29 -1.64
CA VAL A 102 6.10 -9.36 -1.55
C VAL A 102 6.54 -8.00 -2.08
N THR A 103 5.89 -7.53 -3.14
CA THR A 103 6.15 -6.21 -3.70
C THR A 103 5.01 -5.27 -3.35
N LEU A 104 5.34 -4.11 -2.78
CA LEU A 104 4.36 -3.09 -2.41
C LEU A 104 4.40 -1.94 -3.40
N ILE A 105 3.20 -1.46 -3.75
CA ILE A 105 3.02 -0.28 -4.59
C ILE A 105 1.86 0.56 -4.05
N GLY A 106 1.81 1.82 -4.40
CA GLY A 106 0.69 2.71 -4.08
C GLY A 106 1.08 3.93 -3.25
N LEU A 107 0.19 4.37 -2.39
CA LEU A 107 0.27 5.62 -1.64
C LEU A 107 0.11 5.40 -0.13
N CYS A 108 0.66 6.23 0.69
CA CYS A 108 1.79 7.11 0.40
C CYS A 108 3.07 6.38 0.76
N THR A 109 4.14 6.60 -0.01
CA THR A 109 5.43 5.95 0.22
C THR A 109 5.90 6.11 1.66
N ASP A 110 5.75 7.31 2.20
CA ASP A 110 6.23 7.72 3.52
C ASP A 110 5.23 7.43 4.66
N ILE A 111 4.10 6.83 4.37
CA ILE A 111 3.07 6.54 5.38
C ILE A 111 2.66 5.07 5.31
N CYS A 112 1.67 4.75 4.48
CA CYS A 112 1.12 3.39 4.40
C CYS A 112 2.09 2.39 3.78
N VAL A 113 2.81 2.78 2.75
CA VAL A 113 3.73 1.85 2.05
C VAL A 113 4.88 1.44 2.96
N ILE A 114 5.59 2.39 3.57
CA ILE A 114 6.69 2.05 4.49
C ILE A 114 6.18 1.29 5.71
N SER A 115 5.02 1.69 6.26
CA SER A 115 4.43 1.02 7.42
C SER A 115 4.13 -0.45 7.12
N ASN A 116 3.53 -0.74 5.96
CA ASN A 116 3.24 -2.11 5.56
C ASN A 116 4.50 -2.88 5.16
N ALA A 117 5.47 -2.24 4.53
CA ALA A 117 6.72 -2.91 4.17
C ALA A 117 7.46 -3.42 5.42
N LEU A 118 7.58 -2.59 6.45
CA LEU A 118 8.19 -2.97 7.71
C LEU A 118 7.40 -4.05 8.43
N LEU A 119 6.07 -3.94 8.41
CA LEU A 119 5.18 -4.90 9.04
C LEU A 119 5.26 -6.27 8.35
N VAL A 120 5.20 -6.30 7.02
CA VAL A 120 5.33 -7.54 6.25
C VAL A 120 6.68 -8.19 6.51
N LYS A 121 7.75 -7.40 6.59
CA LYS A 121 9.09 -7.88 6.94
C LYS A 121 9.11 -8.58 8.30
N ALA A 122 8.36 -8.07 9.26
CA ALA A 122 8.27 -8.67 10.60
C ALA A 122 7.48 -9.98 10.58
N PHE A 123 6.39 -10.06 9.82
CA PHE A 123 5.59 -11.28 9.71
C PHE A 123 6.24 -12.35 8.85
N LEU A 124 7.01 -11.95 7.83
CA LEU A 124 7.65 -12.84 6.86
C LEU A 124 9.16 -12.53 6.80
N PRO A 125 9.92 -12.85 7.84
CA PRO A 125 11.34 -12.44 7.90
C PRO A 125 12.21 -13.08 6.81
N GLU A 126 11.79 -14.19 6.25
CA GLU A 126 12.56 -14.89 5.22
C GLU A 126 12.10 -14.55 3.79
N ALA A 127 10.98 -13.84 3.62
CA ALA A 127 10.55 -13.39 2.31
C ALA A 127 11.32 -12.13 1.89
N GLU A 128 11.53 -11.99 0.58
CA GLU A 128 12.04 -10.73 0.05
C GLU A 128 10.89 -9.72 0.03
N VAL A 129 11.10 -8.57 0.66
CA VAL A 129 10.14 -7.46 0.63
C VAL A 129 10.71 -6.36 -0.25
N ALA A 130 9.94 -5.95 -1.23
CA ALA A 130 10.33 -4.93 -2.20
C ALA A 130 9.27 -3.83 -2.30
N VAL A 131 9.72 -2.64 -2.65
CA VAL A 131 8.87 -1.50 -2.99
C VAL A 131 9.27 -1.03 -4.38
N ASP A 132 8.29 -0.93 -5.28
CA ASP A 132 8.50 -0.39 -6.63
C ASP A 132 8.31 1.13 -6.58
N ALA A 133 9.42 1.85 -6.55
CA ALA A 133 9.41 3.30 -6.36
C ALA A 133 8.69 4.05 -7.49
N ALA A 134 8.71 3.51 -8.71
CA ALA A 134 8.01 4.10 -9.84
C ALA A 134 6.48 4.00 -9.72
N CYS A 135 6.00 3.09 -8.86
CA CYS A 135 4.58 2.86 -8.59
C CYS A 135 4.16 3.40 -7.22
N CYS A 136 4.94 4.29 -6.64
CA CYS A 136 4.65 4.91 -5.35
C CYS A 136 4.78 6.42 -5.43
N ALA A 137 4.07 7.11 -4.55
CA ALA A 137 4.23 8.55 -4.36
C ALA A 137 4.04 8.87 -2.88
N GLY A 138 4.86 9.77 -2.36
CA GLY A 138 4.75 10.27 -1.00
C GLY A 138 3.85 11.48 -0.89
N VAL A 139 3.77 12.07 0.30
CA VAL A 139 3.08 13.34 0.50
C VAL A 139 3.75 14.42 -0.36
N THR A 140 5.08 14.39 -0.40
CA THR A 140 5.90 15.25 -1.29
C THR A 140 6.96 14.38 -1.97
N PRO A 141 7.57 14.86 -3.08
CA PRO A 141 8.71 14.15 -3.67
C PRO A 141 9.87 13.93 -2.69
N GLU A 142 10.09 14.90 -1.80
CA GLU A 142 11.16 14.80 -0.80
C GLU A 142 10.85 13.72 0.24
N SER A 143 9.64 13.69 0.81
CA SER A 143 9.27 12.67 1.80
C SER A 143 9.23 11.27 1.18
N HIS A 144 8.88 11.17 -0.09
CA HIS A 144 8.99 9.92 -0.86
C HIS A 144 10.44 9.41 -0.85
N ARG A 145 11.40 10.24 -1.23
CA ARG A 145 12.82 9.86 -1.24
C ARG A 145 13.35 9.52 0.14
N THR A 146 12.92 10.28 1.15
CA THR A 146 13.31 10.02 2.54
C THR A 146 12.84 8.64 3.00
N ALA A 147 11.60 8.28 2.70
CA ALA A 147 11.06 6.96 3.04
C ALA A 147 11.81 5.84 2.33
N LEU A 148 12.08 5.99 1.03
CA LEU A 148 12.86 5.00 0.28
C LEU A 148 14.26 4.82 0.87
N ALA A 149 14.92 5.92 1.26
CA ALA A 149 16.23 5.86 1.91
C ALA A 149 16.16 5.11 3.25
N ALA A 150 15.09 5.29 4.02
CA ALA A 150 14.89 4.60 5.29
C ALA A 150 14.67 3.09 5.12
N MET A 151 14.12 2.66 3.99
CA MET A 151 13.87 1.25 3.71
C MET A 151 15.14 0.43 3.52
N GLY A 152 16.18 1.02 2.95
CA GLY A 152 17.43 0.33 2.63
C GLY A 152 18.05 -0.39 3.82
N PRO A 153 18.36 0.30 4.94
CA PRO A 153 18.92 -0.35 6.13
C PRO A 153 18.01 -1.42 6.73
N CYS A 154 16.71 -1.32 6.48
CA CYS A 154 15.73 -2.32 6.94
C CYS A 154 15.63 -3.52 5.99
N GLN A 155 16.47 -3.59 4.98
CA GLN A 155 16.54 -4.70 4.02
C GLN A 155 15.29 -4.85 3.18
N ILE A 156 14.64 -3.74 2.89
CA ILE A 156 13.56 -3.66 1.91
C ILE A 156 14.18 -3.25 0.58
N ALA A 157 14.01 -4.06 -0.45
CA ALA A 157 14.53 -3.75 -1.77
C ALA A 157 13.73 -2.60 -2.41
N VAL A 158 14.42 -1.55 -2.84
CA VAL A 158 13.79 -0.44 -3.55
C VAL A 158 14.13 -0.59 -5.03
N GLU A 159 13.09 -0.74 -5.85
CA GLU A 159 13.23 -0.95 -7.29
C GLU A 159 12.76 0.27 -8.05
N HIS A 160 13.30 0.46 -9.26
CA HIS A 160 12.90 1.51 -10.20
C HIS A 160 12.94 2.93 -9.59
N GLU A 161 13.87 3.16 -8.70
CA GLU A 161 14.15 4.50 -8.19
C GLU A 161 14.91 5.27 -9.27
N ALA A 162 14.27 6.33 -9.77
CA ALA A 162 14.86 7.14 -10.83
C ALA A 162 15.81 8.18 -10.28
#